data_c19380851d0b27647ca283398a27a000
#
_entry.id   c19380851d0b27647ca283398a27a000
#
_cell.length_a   1.000
_cell.length_b   1.000
_cell.length_c   1.000
_cell.angle_alpha   90.00
_cell.angle_beta   90.00
_cell.angle_gamma   90.00
#
_symmetry.space_group_name_H-M   'P 1'
#
loop_
_entity.id
_entity.type
_entity.pdbx_description
1 polymer ?
#
loop_
_entity_poly.entity_id
_entity_poly.type
_entity_poly.pdbx_seq_one_letter_code
_entity_poly.pdbx_strand_id
1 'polypeptide(L)'
;AIRRQRQMCIRDRHESLFDTMEVLTGKRTKLHSYPFWEKDDLKDEGNPYVPYNTTEPLNLVLYTGAENPDAVVTMEGRLVGGCVDCLVNLLGTQFDYVNQFNEKYKEDGIIWFLECCDLNVMGIRRAMWQMKNAGWFQHVKGFLIGRPCCIGEEMMGLDHYHAVTDILKDFEVPIIMDMDIGHRPPMMPLVCGSYADISVSGCLLYT
;
A
#
# COMPACT_ATOMS: atom_id res chain seq x y z
N ALA A 1 8.24 -4.16 -39.15
CA ALA A 1 9.05 -4.65 -38.03
C ALA A 1 8.83 -3.81 -36.75
N ILE A 2 8.95 -2.49 -36.82
CA ILE A 2 8.77 -1.58 -35.67
C ILE A 2 7.37 -1.63 -35.04
N ARG A 3 6.32 -1.78 -35.85
CA ARG A 3 4.95 -1.97 -35.34
C ARG A 3 4.74 -3.31 -34.63
N ARG A 4 5.37 -4.40 -35.11
CA ARG A 4 5.33 -5.71 -34.44
C ARG A 4 6.13 -5.72 -33.13
N GLN A 5 7.28 -5.07 -33.09
CA GLN A 5 8.07 -4.92 -31.86
C GLN A 5 7.31 -4.08 -30.81
N ARG A 6 6.64 -2.97 -31.20
CA ARG A 6 5.80 -2.19 -30.27
C ARG A 6 4.60 -2.99 -29.76
N GLN A 7 3.98 -3.83 -30.58
CA GLN A 7 2.87 -4.70 -30.13
C GLN A 7 3.34 -5.85 -29.23
N MET A 8 4.53 -6.42 -29.47
CA MET A 8 5.14 -7.40 -28.58
C MET A 8 5.51 -6.77 -27.24
N CYS A 9 6.18 -5.63 -27.21
CA CYS A 9 6.53 -4.92 -25.97
C CYS A 9 5.32 -4.50 -25.12
N ILE A 10 4.15 -4.32 -25.71
CA ILE A 10 2.91 -4.00 -24.98
C ILE A 10 2.25 -5.26 -24.42
N ARG A 11 2.33 -6.39 -25.11
CA ARG A 11 1.70 -7.66 -24.67
C ARG A 11 2.43 -8.34 -23.52
N ASP A 12 3.73 -8.09 -23.37
CA ASP A 12 4.55 -8.69 -22.33
C ASP A 12 4.59 -7.87 -21.03
N ARG A 13 3.84 -6.76 -20.98
CA ARG A 13 3.77 -5.93 -19.79
C ARG A 13 2.67 -6.41 -18.86
N HIS A 14 2.95 -6.34 -17.56
CA HIS A 14 1.98 -6.68 -16.53
C HIS A 14 0.72 -5.81 -16.62
N GLU A 15 -0.45 -6.37 -16.29
CA GLU A 15 -1.75 -5.68 -16.36
C GLU A 15 -1.81 -4.37 -15.54
N SER A 16 -1.06 -4.27 -14.43
CA SER A 16 -0.98 -3.05 -13.61
C SER A 16 -0.59 -1.79 -14.38
N LEU A 17 0.17 -1.93 -15.47
CA LEU A 17 0.52 -0.81 -16.35
C LEU A 17 -0.68 -0.32 -17.18
N PHE A 18 -1.54 -1.24 -17.59
CA PHE A 18 -2.80 -0.89 -18.27
C PHE A 18 -3.78 -0.27 -17.31
N ASP A 19 -3.89 -0.82 -16.09
CA ASP A 19 -4.70 -0.25 -15.02
C ASP A 19 -4.29 1.18 -14.72
N THR A 20 -2.99 1.45 -14.62
CA THR A 20 -2.45 2.80 -14.42
C THR A 20 -2.87 3.76 -15.53
N MET A 21 -2.73 3.35 -16.79
CA MET A 21 -3.12 4.17 -17.94
C MET A 21 -4.63 4.42 -18.00
N GLU A 22 -5.44 3.42 -17.65
CA GLU A 22 -6.88 3.55 -17.65
C GLU A 22 -7.39 4.41 -16.48
N VAL A 23 -6.78 4.30 -15.29
CA VAL A 23 -7.07 5.17 -14.15
C VAL A 23 -6.70 6.63 -14.47
N LEU A 24 -5.50 6.88 -15.00
CA LEU A 24 -5.05 8.22 -15.39
C LEU A 24 -5.95 8.87 -16.44
N THR A 25 -6.58 8.08 -17.30
CA THR A 25 -7.50 8.57 -18.35
C THR A 25 -8.96 8.56 -17.93
N GLY A 26 -9.27 8.20 -16.67
CA GLY A 26 -10.63 8.11 -16.14
C GLY A 26 -11.49 6.98 -16.73
N LYS A 27 -10.88 6.01 -17.41
CA LYS A 27 -11.58 4.86 -18.03
C LYS A 27 -11.82 3.73 -17.04
N ARG A 28 -11.04 3.65 -15.96
CA ARG A 28 -11.14 2.62 -14.93
C ARG A 28 -11.31 3.27 -13.55
N THR A 29 -12.31 2.80 -12.83
CA THR A 29 -12.60 3.21 -11.44
C THR A 29 -12.63 2.02 -10.48
N LYS A 30 -12.55 0.78 -10.99
CA LYS A 30 -12.48 -0.44 -10.19
C LYS A 30 -11.15 -1.12 -10.41
N LEU A 31 -10.47 -1.40 -9.31
CA LEU A 31 -9.20 -2.10 -9.26
C LEU A 31 -9.34 -3.38 -8.42
N HIS A 32 -8.44 -4.32 -8.60
CA HIS A 32 -8.33 -5.55 -7.82
C HIS A 32 -6.87 -5.86 -7.58
N SER A 33 -6.60 -6.63 -6.53
CA SER A 33 -5.26 -7.16 -6.26
C SER A 33 -4.84 -8.15 -7.34
N TYR A 34 -3.54 -8.23 -7.59
CA TYR A 34 -2.97 -9.13 -8.59
C TYR A 34 -2.66 -10.50 -7.96
N PRO A 35 -2.78 -11.61 -8.72
CA PRO A 35 -2.66 -12.95 -8.13
C PRO A 35 -1.25 -13.32 -7.68
N PHE A 36 -0.22 -12.65 -8.22
CA PHE A 36 1.18 -12.90 -7.90
C PHE A 36 1.97 -11.60 -7.81
N TRP A 37 3.04 -11.60 -7.01
CA TRP A 37 3.96 -10.46 -6.85
C TRP A 37 5.43 -10.89 -7.02
N GLU A 38 6.30 -9.88 -7.19
CA GLU A 38 7.73 -10.05 -7.42
C GLU A 38 8.51 -9.91 -6.12
N LYS A 39 9.14 -11.01 -5.68
CA LYS A 39 10.04 -11.01 -4.54
C LYS A 39 11.46 -10.61 -4.95
N ASP A 40 11.94 -11.20 -6.03
CA ASP A 40 13.30 -10.99 -6.53
C ASP A 40 13.25 -10.19 -7.83
N ASP A 41 13.74 -8.94 -7.81
CA ASP A 41 13.84 -8.10 -9.01
C ASP A 41 15.00 -8.62 -9.89
N LEU A 42 14.67 -8.96 -11.14
CA LEU A 42 15.62 -9.43 -12.13
C LEU A 42 16.12 -8.29 -13.05
N LYS A 43 15.69 -7.06 -12.83
CA LYS A 43 16.12 -5.91 -13.61
C LYS A 43 17.52 -5.48 -13.16
N ASP A 44 18.32 -5.08 -14.13
CA ASP A 44 19.60 -4.44 -13.91
C ASP A 44 19.81 -3.30 -14.93
N GLU A 45 20.90 -2.56 -14.80
CA GLU A 45 21.21 -1.44 -15.70
C GLU A 45 21.40 -1.90 -17.16
N GLY A 46 21.89 -3.15 -17.37
CA GLY A 46 22.08 -3.73 -18.70
C GLY A 46 20.79 -4.23 -19.34
N ASN A 47 19.77 -4.55 -18.53
CA ASN A 47 18.50 -5.09 -18.99
C ASN A 47 17.29 -4.51 -18.22
N PRO A 48 16.99 -3.21 -18.38
CA PRO A 48 15.94 -2.52 -17.62
C PRO A 48 14.52 -2.90 -18.05
N TYR A 49 14.37 -3.66 -19.12
CA TYR A 49 13.06 -4.03 -19.69
C TYR A 49 12.65 -5.49 -19.41
N VAL A 50 13.34 -6.17 -18.51
CA VAL A 50 12.93 -7.51 -18.06
C VAL A 50 11.51 -7.42 -17.52
N PRO A 51 10.58 -8.33 -17.91
CA PRO A 51 9.25 -8.42 -17.31
C PRO A 51 9.33 -8.68 -15.81
N TYR A 52 8.29 -8.31 -15.08
CA TYR A 52 8.20 -8.62 -13.66
C TYR A 52 8.31 -10.12 -13.40
N ASN A 53 9.12 -10.50 -12.44
CA ASN A 53 9.31 -11.89 -11.99
C ASN A 53 8.27 -12.25 -10.92
N THR A 54 6.98 -12.22 -11.26
CA THR A 54 5.86 -12.45 -10.34
C THR A 54 5.72 -13.94 -10.02
N THR A 55 6.46 -14.43 -9.04
CA THR A 55 6.51 -15.85 -8.62
C THR A 55 5.79 -16.12 -7.32
N GLU A 56 5.64 -15.12 -6.46
CA GLU A 56 5.03 -15.28 -5.14
C GLU A 56 3.51 -15.07 -5.22
N PRO A 57 2.69 -15.97 -4.66
CA PRO A 57 1.25 -15.78 -4.64
C PRO A 57 0.86 -14.60 -3.73
N LEU A 58 -0.23 -13.91 -4.11
CA LEU A 58 -0.83 -12.90 -3.26
C LEU A 58 -1.30 -13.54 -1.95
N ASN A 59 -0.93 -12.94 -0.85
CA ASN A 59 -1.32 -13.37 0.48
C ASN A 59 -1.52 -12.13 1.36
N LEU A 60 -2.73 -11.60 1.38
CA LEU A 60 -3.05 -10.44 2.20
C LEU A 60 -3.18 -10.86 3.67
N VAL A 61 -2.63 -10.04 4.55
CA VAL A 61 -2.69 -10.26 6.00
C VAL A 61 -3.57 -9.19 6.62
N LEU A 62 -4.63 -9.62 7.30
CA LEU A 62 -5.62 -8.74 7.90
C LEU A 62 -5.49 -8.73 9.42
N TYR A 63 -5.33 -7.54 9.98
CA TYR A 63 -5.42 -7.30 11.41
C TYR A 63 -6.73 -6.57 11.69
N THR A 64 -7.65 -7.28 12.33
CA THR A 64 -8.88 -6.70 12.88
C THR A 64 -9.08 -7.30 14.25
N GLY A 65 -9.86 -6.67 15.09
CA GLY A 65 -10.34 -7.29 16.32
C GLY A 65 -11.40 -8.40 16.11
N ALA A 66 -11.61 -8.85 14.85
CA ALA A 66 -12.64 -9.84 14.50
C ALA A 66 -12.03 -11.25 14.40
N GLU A 67 -12.67 -12.23 15.01
CA GLU A 67 -12.19 -13.64 15.10
C GLU A 67 -12.53 -14.51 13.87
N ASN A 68 -13.14 -13.97 12.81
CA ASN A 68 -13.63 -14.77 11.69
C ASN A 68 -12.73 -14.66 10.44
N PRO A 69 -11.97 -15.71 10.06
CA PRO A 69 -11.10 -15.71 8.88
C PRO A 69 -11.83 -15.58 7.55
N ASP A 70 -13.13 -15.90 7.50
CA ASP A 70 -13.96 -15.78 6.29
C ASP A 70 -14.70 -14.43 6.21
N ALA A 71 -14.46 -13.53 7.18
CA ALA A 71 -15.13 -12.24 7.17
C ALA A 71 -14.69 -11.38 5.97
N VAL A 72 -15.66 -10.87 5.23
CA VAL A 72 -15.42 -9.80 4.27
C VAL A 72 -15.26 -8.51 5.05
N VAL A 73 -14.10 -7.87 4.93
CA VAL A 73 -13.84 -6.57 5.50
C VAL A 73 -14.16 -5.51 4.47
N THR A 74 -15.02 -4.57 4.82
CA THR A 74 -15.36 -3.43 3.98
C THR A 74 -14.99 -2.13 4.69
N MET A 75 -14.49 -1.17 3.92
CA MET A 75 -14.22 0.18 4.40
C MET A 75 -14.43 1.19 3.28
N GLU A 76 -14.88 2.37 3.63
CA GLU A 76 -15.07 3.47 2.68
C GLU A 76 -14.51 4.78 3.26
N GLY A 77 -14.00 5.65 2.39
CA GLY A 77 -13.40 6.91 2.80
C GLY A 77 -12.46 7.53 1.76
N ARG A 78 -11.85 8.64 2.13
CA ARG A 78 -10.86 9.34 1.29
C ARG A 78 -9.49 8.68 1.39
N LEU A 79 -8.92 8.35 0.24
CA LEU A 79 -7.56 7.83 0.15
C LEU A 79 -6.54 8.94 0.41
N VAL A 80 -5.63 8.71 1.35
CA VAL A 80 -4.45 9.55 1.56
C VAL A 80 -3.26 8.67 1.89
N GLY A 81 -2.07 9.02 1.44
CA GLY A 81 -0.90 8.21 1.71
C GLY A 81 0.22 8.36 0.69
N GLY A 82 1.07 7.35 0.64
CA GLY A 82 2.26 7.26 -0.22
C GLY A 82 3.43 6.57 0.47
N CYS A 83 4.65 6.90 0.00
CA CYS A 83 5.88 6.38 0.54
C CYS A 83 6.21 7.01 1.90
N VAL A 84 6.28 6.19 2.94
CA VAL A 84 6.54 6.63 4.32
C VAL A 84 7.90 7.30 4.45
N ASP A 85 8.90 6.83 3.70
CA ASP A 85 10.26 7.42 3.65
C ASP A 85 10.22 8.90 3.26
N CYS A 86 9.28 9.26 2.38
CA CYS A 86 9.08 10.65 1.95
C CYS A 86 8.11 11.40 2.89
N LEU A 87 7.00 10.75 3.26
CA LEU A 87 5.94 11.38 4.05
C LEU A 87 6.44 11.84 5.43
N VAL A 88 7.23 11.01 6.10
CA VAL A 88 7.75 11.32 7.44
C VAL A 88 8.58 12.62 7.45
N ASN A 89 9.19 12.99 6.32
CA ASN A 89 9.98 14.22 6.20
C ASN A 89 9.11 15.48 6.06
N LEU A 90 7.81 15.34 5.83
CA LEU A 90 6.87 16.48 5.78
C LEU A 90 6.41 16.92 7.17
N LEU A 91 6.48 16.03 8.17
CA LEU A 91 5.99 16.28 9.52
C LEU A 91 6.60 17.54 10.13
N GLY A 92 5.75 18.46 10.54
CA GLY A 92 6.15 19.72 11.16
C GLY A 92 6.79 20.74 10.22
N THR A 93 6.78 20.50 8.92
CA THR A 93 7.20 21.48 7.91
C THR A 93 6.04 22.37 7.47
N GLN A 94 6.33 23.43 6.74
CA GLN A 94 5.30 24.30 6.12
C GLN A 94 4.42 23.57 5.07
N PHE A 95 4.79 22.36 4.66
CA PHE A 95 4.08 21.55 3.66
C PHE A 95 3.18 20.48 4.31
N ASP A 96 3.14 20.41 5.64
CA ASP A 96 2.30 19.48 6.40
C ASP A 96 0.86 20.01 6.47
N TYR A 97 0.03 19.61 5.52
CA TYR A 97 -1.41 19.94 5.46
C TYR A 97 -2.29 18.73 5.77
N VAL A 98 -1.75 17.64 6.30
CA VAL A 98 -2.49 16.39 6.51
C VAL A 98 -3.64 16.58 7.49
N ASN A 99 -3.40 17.25 8.62
CA ASN A 99 -4.47 17.47 9.60
C ASN A 99 -5.61 18.34 9.05
N GLN A 100 -5.30 19.31 8.18
CA GLN A 100 -6.30 20.12 7.48
C GLN A 100 -7.12 19.29 6.48
N PHE A 101 -6.46 18.37 5.77
CA PHE A 101 -7.14 17.43 4.87
C PHE A 101 -8.08 16.51 5.67
N ASN A 102 -7.59 15.91 6.74
CA ASN A 102 -8.38 15.01 7.59
C ASN A 102 -9.61 15.71 8.18
N GLU A 103 -9.47 16.92 8.69
CA GLU A 103 -10.58 17.69 9.22
C GLU A 103 -11.60 18.09 8.15
N LYS A 104 -11.12 18.45 6.96
CA LYS A 104 -11.98 18.78 5.81
C LYS A 104 -12.87 17.62 5.39
N TYR A 105 -12.34 16.38 5.44
CA TYR A 105 -13.02 15.18 4.95
C TYR A 105 -13.42 14.21 6.09
N LYS A 106 -13.52 14.70 7.32
CA LYS A 106 -13.84 13.87 8.48
C LYS A 106 -15.15 13.09 8.37
N GLU A 107 -16.16 13.63 7.70
CA GLU A 107 -17.44 12.96 7.48
C GLU A 107 -17.31 11.77 6.49
N ASP A 108 -16.44 11.90 5.50
CA ASP A 108 -16.13 10.81 4.58
C ASP A 108 -15.31 9.71 5.27
N GLY A 109 -14.48 10.09 6.26
CA GLY A 109 -13.46 9.26 6.85
C GLY A 109 -12.23 9.12 5.97
N ILE A 110 -11.12 8.66 6.56
CA ILE A 110 -9.81 8.59 5.90
C ILE A 110 -9.34 7.14 5.83
N ILE A 111 -8.91 6.71 4.65
CA ILE A 111 -8.22 5.44 4.44
C ILE A 111 -6.77 5.75 4.09
N TRP A 112 -5.86 5.31 4.95
CA TRP A 112 -4.43 5.48 4.71
C TRP A 112 -3.87 4.35 3.86
N PHE A 113 -3.16 4.69 2.77
CA PHE A 113 -2.33 3.74 2.04
C PHE A 113 -0.86 4.11 2.20
N LEU A 114 -0.06 3.17 2.73
CA LEU A 114 1.33 3.42 3.13
C LEU A 114 2.23 2.32 2.60
N GLU A 115 3.42 2.67 2.16
CA GLU A 115 4.47 1.74 1.75
C GLU A 115 5.85 2.27 2.12
N CYS A 116 6.86 1.40 2.19
CA CYS A 116 8.22 1.75 2.58
C CYS A 116 9.23 1.17 1.58
N CYS A 117 10.19 1.99 1.15
CA CYS A 117 11.27 1.60 0.25
C CYS A 117 12.58 1.34 1.02
N ASP A 118 13.18 2.39 1.59
CA ASP A 118 14.52 2.33 2.17
C ASP A 118 14.54 2.08 3.69
N LEU A 119 13.41 2.26 4.36
CA LEU A 119 13.31 2.06 5.80
C LEU A 119 13.43 0.58 6.16
N ASN A 120 14.32 0.25 7.09
CA ASN A 120 14.30 -1.04 7.79
C ASN A 120 13.15 -1.08 8.81
N VAL A 121 12.90 -2.24 9.42
CA VAL A 121 11.77 -2.44 10.36
C VAL A 121 11.77 -1.44 11.54
N MET A 122 12.94 -1.06 12.05
CA MET A 122 13.05 -0.06 13.12
C MET A 122 12.73 1.35 12.62
N GLY A 123 13.09 1.67 11.39
CA GLY A 123 12.74 2.92 10.71
C GLY A 123 11.24 3.02 10.49
N ILE A 124 10.61 1.94 9.99
CA ILE A 124 9.16 1.85 9.82
C ILE A 124 8.44 2.12 11.14
N ARG A 125 8.82 1.43 12.21
CA ARG A 125 8.20 1.61 13.54
C ARG A 125 8.30 3.05 14.03
N ARG A 126 9.48 3.69 13.90
CA ARG A 126 9.67 5.09 14.29
C ARG A 126 8.81 6.04 13.47
N ALA A 127 8.73 5.83 12.17
CA ALA A 127 7.93 6.64 11.28
C ALA A 127 6.44 6.54 11.60
N MET A 128 5.90 5.32 11.77
CA MET A 128 4.52 5.09 12.19
C MET A 128 4.21 5.76 13.53
N TRP A 129 5.09 5.62 14.50
CA TRP A 129 4.97 6.28 15.81
C TRP A 129 4.93 7.81 15.68
N GLN A 130 5.80 8.38 14.85
CA GLN A 130 5.87 9.82 14.64
C GLN A 130 4.62 10.36 13.96
N MET A 131 4.15 9.70 12.88
CA MET A 131 2.92 10.07 12.17
C MET A 131 1.69 9.99 13.09
N LYS A 132 1.59 8.93 13.92
CA LYS A 132 0.54 8.78 14.93
C LYS A 132 0.53 9.96 15.92
N ASN A 133 1.68 10.29 16.49
CA ASN A 133 1.79 11.36 17.50
C ASN A 133 1.65 12.77 16.90
N ALA A 134 1.89 12.95 15.62
CA ALA A 134 1.60 14.18 14.88
C ALA A 134 0.10 14.36 14.56
N GLY A 135 -0.73 13.37 14.89
CA GLY A 135 -2.18 13.43 14.68
C GLY A 135 -2.62 13.12 13.25
N TRP A 136 -1.73 12.56 12.42
CA TRP A 136 -2.04 12.30 11.01
C TRP A 136 -3.14 11.26 10.81
N PHE A 137 -3.35 10.36 11.76
CA PHE A 137 -4.35 9.29 11.64
C PHE A 137 -5.72 9.63 12.25
N GLN A 138 -6.03 10.94 12.36
CA GLN A 138 -7.38 11.36 12.78
C GLN A 138 -8.42 10.95 11.72
N HIS A 139 -9.61 10.55 12.21
CA HIS A 139 -10.75 10.13 11.39
C HIS A 139 -10.47 8.91 10.49
N VAL A 140 -9.43 8.11 10.81
CA VAL A 140 -9.07 6.92 10.05
C VAL A 140 -10.18 5.87 10.09
N LYS A 141 -10.44 5.22 8.95
CA LYS A 141 -11.38 4.09 8.77
C LYS A 141 -10.67 2.78 8.44
N GLY A 142 -9.39 2.84 8.07
CA GLY A 142 -8.56 1.69 7.82
C GLY A 142 -7.21 2.04 7.20
N PHE A 143 -6.33 1.03 7.19
CA PHE A 143 -4.98 1.14 6.67
C PHE A 143 -4.74 0.08 5.59
N LEU A 144 -4.19 0.49 4.47
CA LEU A 144 -3.70 -0.34 3.37
C LEU A 144 -2.18 -0.24 3.37
N ILE A 145 -1.51 -1.31 3.74
CA ILE A 145 -0.04 -1.32 3.89
C ILE A 145 0.56 -2.16 2.78
N GLY A 146 1.38 -1.54 1.96
CA GLY A 146 2.11 -2.22 0.90
C GLY A 146 3.27 -3.06 1.42
N ARG A 147 3.72 -4.01 0.59
CA ARG A 147 4.91 -4.83 0.88
C ARG A 147 6.15 -3.95 0.94
N PRO A 148 6.85 -3.86 2.08
CA PRO A 148 8.09 -3.07 2.17
C PRO A 148 9.24 -3.78 1.45
N CYS A 149 10.28 -3.03 1.04
CA CYS A 149 11.48 -3.65 0.47
C CYS A 149 12.25 -4.52 1.48
N CYS A 150 12.11 -4.25 2.77
CA CYS A 150 12.68 -5.05 3.86
C CYS A 150 11.81 -6.26 4.29
N ILE A 151 10.86 -6.72 3.44
CA ILE A 151 10.02 -7.88 3.75
C ILE A 151 10.87 -9.11 4.09
N GLY A 152 10.55 -9.77 5.23
CA GLY A 152 11.31 -10.91 5.74
C GLY A 152 12.53 -10.54 6.60
N GLU A 153 12.85 -9.25 6.75
CA GLU A 153 13.86 -8.81 7.71
C GLU A 153 13.30 -8.72 9.12
N GLU A 154 14.15 -9.09 10.08
CA GLU A 154 13.85 -8.97 11.51
C GLU A 154 15.03 -8.28 12.22
N MET A 155 14.72 -7.35 13.11
CA MET A 155 15.73 -6.67 13.94
C MET A 155 15.27 -6.67 15.39
N MET A 156 16.08 -7.28 16.27
CA MET A 156 15.81 -7.33 17.71
C MET A 156 14.42 -7.93 18.06
N GLY A 157 13.98 -8.93 17.32
CA GLY A 157 12.67 -9.55 17.49
C GLY A 157 11.51 -8.77 16.89
N LEU A 158 11.78 -7.71 16.13
CA LEU A 158 10.79 -6.90 15.44
C LEU A 158 10.79 -7.21 13.94
N ASP A 159 9.69 -7.68 13.42
CA ASP A 159 9.42 -7.83 11.99
C ASP A 159 8.63 -6.62 11.42
N HIS A 160 8.40 -6.60 10.11
CA HIS A 160 7.68 -5.50 9.48
C HIS A 160 6.19 -5.46 9.83
N TYR A 161 5.57 -6.60 10.18
CA TYR A 161 4.17 -6.64 10.61
C TYR A 161 4.01 -5.94 11.96
N HIS A 162 4.78 -6.35 12.96
CA HIS A 162 4.75 -5.74 14.30
C HIS A 162 5.26 -4.30 14.30
N ALA A 163 6.17 -3.94 13.37
CA ALA A 163 6.62 -2.55 13.21
C ALA A 163 5.46 -1.60 12.90
N VAL A 164 4.43 -2.06 12.19
CA VAL A 164 3.24 -1.29 11.83
C VAL A 164 2.10 -1.54 12.82
N THR A 165 1.72 -2.79 13.02
CA THR A 165 0.49 -3.15 13.74
C THR A 165 0.52 -2.77 15.21
N ASP A 166 1.66 -2.89 15.89
CA ASP A 166 1.80 -2.48 17.29
C ASP A 166 1.52 -0.99 17.51
N ILE A 167 1.78 -0.17 16.50
CA ILE A 167 1.53 1.28 16.55
C ILE A 167 0.09 1.62 16.17
N LEU A 168 -0.47 0.92 15.18
CA LEU A 168 -1.75 1.29 14.60
C LEU A 168 -2.96 0.58 15.23
N LYS A 169 -2.76 -0.52 15.98
CA LYS A 169 -3.84 -1.30 16.59
C LYS A 169 -4.77 -0.50 17.50
N ASP A 170 -4.27 0.58 18.14
CA ASP A 170 -5.08 1.40 19.06
C ASP A 170 -6.20 2.18 18.35
N PHE A 171 -6.19 2.25 17.02
CA PHE A 171 -7.27 2.88 16.25
C PHE A 171 -8.48 1.98 16.07
N GLU A 172 -8.37 0.67 16.38
CA GLU A 172 -9.45 -0.32 16.31
C GLU A 172 -10.15 -0.36 14.93
N VAL A 173 -9.39 -0.10 13.86
CA VAL A 173 -9.83 -0.16 12.46
C VAL A 173 -9.07 -1.23 11.71
N PRO A 174 -9.59 -1.73 10.57
CA PRO A 174 -8.87 -2.73 9.78
C PRO A 174 -7.49 -2.24 9.31
N ILE A 175 -6.49 -3.11 9.44
CA ILE A 175 -5.14 -2.93 8.90
C ILE A 175 -4.91 -4.09 7.93
N ILE A 176 -4.76 -3.80 6.64
CA ILE A 176 -4.52 -4.78 5.60
C ILE A 176 -3.07 -4.66 5.17
N MET A 177 -2.30 -5.72 5.40
CA MET A 177 -0.87 -5.78 5.06
C MET A 177 -0.67 -6.52 3.74
N ASP A 178 0.51 -6.34 3.16
CA ASP A 178 0.99 -7.00 1.94
C ASP A 178 0.17 -6.67 0.68
N MET A 179 -0.40 -5.46 0.66
CA MET A 179 -1.10 -4.94 -0.50
C MET A 179 -0.14 -4.69 -1.68
N ASP A 180 -0.71 -4.71 -2.89
CA ASP A 180 0.00 -4.39 -4.14
C ASP A 180 0.25 -2.87 -4.26
N ILE A 181 0.93 -2.29 -3.29
CA ILE A 181 1.21 -0.85 -3.18
C ILE A 181 2.71 -0.70 -2.91
N GLY A 182 3.36 0.22 -3.60
CA GLY A 182 4.74 0.60 -3.33
C GLY A 182 5.75 0.15 -4.37
N HIS A 183 6.94 -0.29 -3.94
CA HIS A 183 8.11 -0.53 -4.79
C HIS A 183 8.28 -1.98 -5.20
N ARG A 184 7.49 -2.92 -4.65
CA ARG A 184 7.50 -4.33 -5.06
C ARG A 184 6.38 -4.61 -6.06
N PRO A 185 6.73 -4.93 -7.33
CA PRO A 185 5.76 -5.18 -8.38
C PRO A 185 4.83 -6.39 -8.09
N PRO A 186 3.60 -6.34 -8.60
CA PRO A 186 2.97 -5.25 -9.34
C PRO A 186 2.48 -4.14 -8.43
N MET A 187 2.30 -2.92 -8.96
CA MET A 187 1.80 -1.79 -8.22
C MET A 187 0.40 -1.41 -8.68
N MET A 188 -0.54 -1.35 -7.73
CA MET A 188 -1.90 -0.88 -7.96
C MET A 188 -1.92 0.66 -8.00
N PRO A 189 -2.47 1.29 -9.04
CA PRO A 189 -2.57 2.74 -9.10
C PRO A 189 -3.66 3.24 -8.14
N LEU A 190 -3.29 4.02 -7.13
CA LEU A 190 -4.23 4.67 -6.22
C LEU A 190 -4.26 6.18 -6.46
N VAL A 191 -5.44 6.77 -6.40
CA VAL A 191 -5.64 8.21 -6.60
C VAL A 191 -5.79 8.89 -5.24
N CYS A 192 -4.74 9.58 -4.80
CA CYS A 192 -4.76 10.32 -3.53
C CYS A 192 -5.87 11.39 -3.54
N GLY A 193 -6.64 11.46 -2.45
CA GLY A 193 -7.80 12.35 -2.31
C GLY A 193 -9.11 11.83 -2.88
N SER A 194 -9.11 10.72 -3.66
CA SER A 194 -10.35 10.11 -4.14
C SER A 194 -11.12 9.42 -3.02
N TYR A 195 -12.44 9.36 -3.14
CA TYR A 195 -13.27 8.50 -2.30
C TYR A 195 -13.19 7.06 -2.83
N ALA A 196 -12.98 6.12 -1.95
CA ALA A 196 -12.85 4.69 -2.28
C ALA A 196 -13.80 3.85 -1.43
N ASP A 197 -14.34 2.82 -2.04
CA ASP A 197 -15.05 1.71 -1.42
C ASP A 197 -14.18 0.45 -1.60
N ILE A 198 -13.77 -0.14 -0.49
CA ILE A 198 -12.80 -1.23 -0.46
C ILE A 198 -13.43 -2.44 0.20
N SER A 199 -13.33 -3.58 -0.49
CA SER A 199 -13.78 -4.87 0.02
C SER A 199 -12.63 -5.87 -0.09
N VAL A 200 -12.31 -6.54 1.02
CA VAL A 200 -11.24 -7.53 1.11
C VAL A 200 -11.80 -8.83 1.68
N SER A 201 -11.55 -9.93 0.98
CA SER A 201 -11.97 -11.28 1.38
C SER A 201 -10.83 -12.28 1.20
N GLY A 202 -10.83 -13.36 1.98
CA GLY A 202 -9.83 -14.44 1.84
C GLY A 202 -8.45 -14.10 2.37
N CYS A 203 -8.36 -13.22 3.36
CA CYS A 203 -7.11 -12.86 4.03
C CYS A 203 -6.77 -13.84 5.16
N LEU A 204 -5.46 -14.00 5.46
CA LEU A 204 -5.03 -14.59 6.72
C LEU A 204 -5.34 -13.60 7.85
N LEU A 205 -6.10 -14.05 8.86
CA LEU A 205 -6.33 -13.26 10.07
C LEU A 205 -5.19 -13.45 11.05
N TYR A 206 -4.69 -12.34 11.58
CA TYR A 206 -3.85 -12.31 12.77
C TYR A 206 -4.60 -11.62 13.91
N THR A 207 -4.69 -12.29 15.03
CA THR A 207 -5.27 -11.80 16.28
C THR A 207 -4.18 -11.26 17.19
#